data_7cc13c92aee4dcd06eca6b906dcf30f3
#
_entry.id   7cc13c92aee4dcd06eca6b906dcf30f3
#
_cell.length_a   1.000
_cell.length_b   1.000
_cell.length_c   1.000
_cell.angle_alpha   90.00
_cell.angle_beta   90.00
_cell.angle_gamma   90.00
#
_symmetry.space_group_name_H-M   'P 1'
#
loop_
_entity.id
_entity.type
_entity.pdbx_description
1 polymer ?
#
loop_
_entity_poly.entity_id
_entity_poly.type
_entity_poly.pdbx_seq_one_letter_code
_entity_poly.pdbx_strand_id
1 'polypeptide(L)'
;MRISGVTYAARKTHKARNTILTVTVLLFLAVFTVVIVSGYKSWTLLHPEKRPIDTFSSNIVPEYRDISFKGIDKSIILKGWLFQAKNSDHAVIFVHSYGSNRLQFGIKTVDLIKEFLNQGYNVFTFDQRNSGESGGKDTTFGYYEKEDVQAAISYMNSQGSKHITLMGFSTGASASILAAAESKSVDAVIADSPYADLKDYLKESLNGWTNYPAFPFNQTISYAIEVAGSIDTVNASPINVLTAENPPNLLLIHGSGDKLIPVENSIELFQKYSALNSSGAEFWRTEDAGNATSFEKYKDEYLSRVFTFLDKVYPQE
;
A
#
# COMPACT_ATOMS: atom_id res chain seq x y z
N MET A 1 -52.09 75.36 -24.05
CA MET A 1 -51.19 74.96 -22.87
C MET A 1 -50.74 73.52 -23.07
N ARG A 2 -49.51 73.29 -23.51
CA ARG A 2 -48.97 71.93 -23.73
C ARG A 2 -48.18 71.61 -22.50
N ILE A 3 -48.59 70.56 -21.75
CA ILE A 3 -47.87 70.03 -20.66
C ILE A 3 -46.85 69.01 -21.24
N SER A 4 -45.58 69.35 -21.14
CA SER A 4 -44.48 68.44 -21.53
C SER A 4 -44.40 67.24 -20.58
N GLY A 5 -44.68 66.06 -21.10
CA GLY A 5 -44.55 64.84 -20.38
C GLY A 5 -43.08 64.56 -20.11
N VAL A 6 -42.67 64.58 -18.90
CA VAL A 6 -41.35 64.09 -18.44
C VAL A 6 -41.44 62.60 -18.35
N THR A 7 -40.83 61.88 -19.33
CA THR A 7 -40.68 60.43 -19.35
C THR A 7 -39.53 60.10 -18.38
N TYR A 8 -39.86 59.61 -17.21
CA TYR A 8 -38.89 59.00 -16.32
C TYR A 8 -38.39 57.66 -16.91
N ALA A 9 -37.21 57.68 -17.49
CA ALA A 9 -36.55 56.44 -17.85
C ALA A 9 -36.26 55.68 -16.54
N ALA A 10 -36.95 54.56 -16.33
CA ALA A 10 -36.68 53.67 -15.20
C ALA A 10 -35.23 53.23 -15.24
N ARG A 11 -34.45 53.61 -14.26
CA ARG A 11 -33.05 53.23 -14.10
C ARG A 11 -33.00 51.71 -13.94
N LYS A 12 -32.65 50.99 -15.04
CA LYS A 12 -32.46 49.52 -14.97
C LYS A 12 -31.53 49.20 -13.80
N THR A 13 -32.06 48.64 -12.74
CA THR A 13 -31.26 48.24 -11.58
C THR A 13 -30.42 47.04 -11.95
N HIS A 14 -29.12 47.23 -12.09
CA HIS A 14 -28.15 46.14 -12.34
C HIS A 14 -27.94 45.20 -11.12
N LYS A 15 -28.80 45.33 -10.11
CA LYS A 15 -28.70 44.52 -8.85
C LYS A 15 -28.69 43.03 -9.14
N ALA A 16 -29.62 42.48 -9.90
CA ALA A 16 -29.67 41.06 -10.23
C ALA A 16 -28.41 40.59 -10.97
N ARG A 17 -27.94 41.38 -11.98
CA ARG A 17 -26.71 41.08 -12.70
C ARG A 17 -25.50 41.06 -11.77
N ASN A 18 -25.36 42.03 -10.88
CA ASN A 18 -24.25 42.12 -9.94
C ASN A 18 -24.30 40.97 -8.90
N THR A 19 -25.49 40.59 -8.41
CA THR A 19 -25.66 39.44 -7.53
C THR A 19 -25.25 38.15 -8.24
N ILE A 20 -25.73 37.92 -9.47
CA ILE A 20 -25.32 36.74 -10.25
C ILE A 20 -23.80 36.71 -10.45
N LEU A 21 -23.19 37.84 -10.85
CA LEU A 21 -21.75 37.92 -11.02
C LEU A 21 -21.00 37.63 -9.71
N THR A 22 -21.45 38.20 -8.59
CA THR A 22 -20.83 37.93 -7.26
C THR A 22 -20.93 36.44 -6.89
N VAL A 23 -22.11 35.83 -7.05
CA VAL A 23 -22.31 34.40 -6.80
C VAL A 23 -21.41 33.53 -7.68
N THR A 24 -21.33 33.86 -8.99
CA THR A 24 -20.48 33.16 -9.94
C THR A 24 -19.00 33.25 -9.55
N VAL A 25 -18.53 34.43 -9.15
CA VAL A 25 -17.15 34.63 -8.68
C VAL A 25 -16.86 33.83 -7.40
N LEU A 26 -17.80 33.86 -6.44
CA LEU A 26 -17.66 33.10 -5.20
C LEU A 26 -17.63 31.59 -5.45
N LEU A 27 -18.48 31.06 -6.34
CA LEU A 27 -18.46 29.66 -6.75
C LEU A 27 -17.15 29.31 -7.45
N PHE A 28 -16.67 30.16 -8.35
CA PHE A 28 -15.38 29.94 -8.99
C PHE A 28 -14.23 29.91 -7.98
N LEU A 29 -14.21 30.83 -7.03
CA LEU A 29 -13.20 30.85 -5.96
C LEU A 29 -13.28 29.60 -5.07
N ALA A 30 -14.49 29.13 -4.75
CA ALA A 30 -14.67 27.90 -3.97
C ALA A 30 -14.13 26.67 -4.72
N VAL A 31 -14.50 26.50 -6.00
CA VAL A 31 -13.98 25.42 -6.85
C VAL A 31 -12.46 25.50 -6.98
N PHE A 32 -11.94 26.71 -7.26
CA PHE A 32 -10.49 26.94 -7.36
C PHE A 32 -9.74 26.55 -6.07
N THR A 33 -10.30 26.92 -4.92
CA THR A 33 -9.74 26.53 -3.60
C THR A 33 -9.72 25.01 -3.43
N VAL A 34 -10.81 24.31 -3.78
CA VAL A 34 -10.88 22.84 -3.71
C VAL A 34 -9.80 22.21 -4.60
N VAL A 35 -9.62 22.71 -5.83
CA VAL A 35 -8.59 22.18 -6.76
C VAL A 35 -7.17 22.38 -6.19
N ILE A 36 -6.86 23.58 -5.68
CA ILE A 36 -5.53 23.87 -5.12
C ILE A 36 -5.25 23.00 -3.88
N VAL A 37 -6.21 22.94 -2.96
CA VAL A 37 -6.06 22.13 -1.73
C VAL A 37 -5.91 20.65 -2.07
N SER A 38 -6.72 20.14 -2.99
CA SER A 38 -6.65 18.74 -3.43
C SER A 38 -5.33 18.43 -4.13
N GLY A 39 -4.86 19.30 -5.01
CA GLY A 39 -3.57 19.15 -5.68
C GLY A 39 -2.40 19.17 -4.70
N TYR A 40 -2.39 20.11 -3.75
CA TYR A 40 -1.36 20.18 -2.72
C TYR A 40 -1.34 18.93 -1.83
N LYS A 41 -2.52 18.48 -1.37
CA LYS A 41 -2.62 17.29 -0.53
C LYS A 41 -2.22 16.02 -1.28
N SER A 42 -2.65 15.88 -2.53
CA SER A 42 -2.23 14.79 -3.42
C SER A 42 -0.69 14.77 -3.55
N TRP A 43 -0.09 15.92 -3.81
CA TRP A 43 1.37 16.05 -3.87
C TRP A 43 2.04 15.56 -2.58
N THR A 44 1.59 15.99 -1.40
CA THR A 44 2.18 15.57 -0.12
C THR A 44 2.01 14.08 0.15
N LEU A 45 0.91 13.45 -0.32
CA LEU A 45 0.67 12.02 -0.17
C LEU A 45 1.51 11.19 -1.15
N LEU A 46 1.78 11.68 -2.35
CA LEU A 46 2.68 11.03 -3.30
C LEU A 46 4.16 11.19 -2.95
N HIS A 47 4.50 12.22 -2.17
CA HIS A 47 5.90 12.55 -1.80
C HIS A 47 6.06 12.63 -0.27
N PRO A 48 5.76 11.54 0.47
CA PRO A 48 5.97 11.54 1.91
C PRO A 48 7.46 11.66 2.23
N GLU A 49 7.77 12.23 3.38
CA GLU A 49 9.12 12.20 3.92
C GLU A 49 9.54 10.77 4.22
N LYS A 50 10.78 10.43 3.88
CA LYS A 50 11.33 9.10 4.14
C LYS A 50 11.53 8.89 5.64
N ARG A 51 10.97 7.82 6.17
CA ARG A 51 11.25 7.40 7.53
C ARG A 51 12.68 6.86 7.61
N PRO A 52 13.56 7.43 8.47
CA PRO A 52 14.92 6.93 8.64
C PRO A 52 14.90 5.50 9.21
N ILE A 53 15.94 4.72 8.92
CA ILE A 53 16.14 3.41 9.52
C ILE A 53 16.53 3.60 11.00
N ASP A 54 15.83 2.92 11.89
CA ASP A 54 16.17 2.92 13.30
C ASP A 54 17.56 2.31 13.52
N THR A 55 18.37 2.93 14.38
CA THR A 55 19.70 2.43 14.73
C THR A 55 19.59 1.50 15.93
N PHE A 56 20.15 0.32 15.82
CA PHE A 56 20.19 -0.68 16.90
C PHE A 56 21.64 -1.06 17.26
N SER A 57 21.80 -1.61 18.45
CA SER A 57 23.05 -2.27 18.82
C SER A 57 23.28 -3.49 17.90
N SER A 58 24.49 -3.64 17.38
CA SER A 58 24.88 -4.78 16.54
C SER A 58 24.63 -6.16 17.16
N ASN A 59 24.52 -6.22 18.49
CA ASN A 59 24.27 -7.46 19.23
C ASN A 59 22.82 -7.96 19.18
N ILE A 60 21.89 -7.12 18.69
CA ILE A 60 20.45 -7.42 18.66
C ILE A 60 20.05 -8.00 17.31
N VAL A 61 20.64 -7.48 16.23
CA VAL A 61 20.33 -7.84 14.85
C VAL A 61 21.18 -9.04 14.42
N PRO A 62 20.59 -10.09 13.83
CA PRO A 62 21.36 -11.18 13.23
C PRO A 62 22.32 -10.67 12.16
N GLU A 63 23.35 -11.45 11.85
CA GLU A 63 24.26 -11.12 10.74
C GLU A 63 23.50 -10.96 9.42
N TYR A 64 23.77 -9.87 8.70
CA TYR A 64 23.14 -9.56 7.41
C TYR A 64 24.13 -8.98 6.43
N ARG A 65 23.77 -9.03 5.18
CA ARG A 65 24.46 -8.31 4.10
C ARG A 65 23.65 -7.09 3.69
N ASP A 66 24.31 -5.93 3.61
CA ASP A 66 23.72 -4.74 2.97
C ASP A 66 23.62 -4.97 1.46
N ILE A 67 22.42 -4.82 0.93
CA ILE A 67 22.13 -5.06 -0.46
C ILE A 67 21.74 -3.76 -1.15
N SER A 68 22.30 -3.58 -2.36
CA SER A 68 21.89 -2.55 -3.30
C SER A 68 21.56 -3.22 -4.62
N PHE A 69 20.35 -3.04 -5.11
CA PHE A 69 19.92 -3.63 -6.38
C PHE A 69 19.09 -2.63 -7.19
N LYS A 70 18.96 -2.87 -8.48
CA LYS A 70 18.20 -2.00 -9.38
C LYS A 70 16.74 -2.40 -9.37
N GLY A 71 15.85 -1.41 -9.25
CA GLY A 71 14.43 -1.60 -9.55
C GLY A 71 14.20 -2.05 -10.99
N ILE A 72 12.97 -2.41 -11.34
CA ILE A 72 12.58 -2.65 -12.74
C ILE A 72 12.87 -1.39 -13.56
N ASP A 73 12.46 -0.23 -13.06
CA ASP A 73 13.03 1.04 -13.52
C ASP A 73 14.48 1.14 -13.05
N LYS A 74 15.40 0.88 -13.97
CA LYS A 74 16.85 0.82 -13.72
C LYS A 74 17.45 2.14 -13.19
N SER A 75 16.69 3.23 -13.22
CA SER A 75 17.09 4.52 -12.62
C SER A 75 16.98 4.52 -11.10
N ILE A 76 16.15 3.63 -10.52
CA ILE A 76 15.93 3.51 -9.09
C ILE A 76 16.86 2.45 -8.50
N ILE A 77 17.65 2.85 -7.51
CA ILE A 77 18.44 1.92 -6.70
C ILE A 77 17.68 1.64 -5.41
N LEU A 78 17.39 0.37 -5.18
CA LEU A 78 16.74 -0.11 -3.96
C LEU A 78 17.79 -0.63 -2.97
N LYS A 79 17.49 -0.48 -1.69
CA LYS A 79 18.35 -0.86 -0.57
C LYS A 79 17.63 -1.87 0.31
N GLY A 80 18.38 -2.82 0.86
CA GLY A 80 17.79 -3.83 1.73
C GLY A 80 18.85 -4.58 2.53
N TRP A 81 18.37 -5.47 3.39
CA TRP A 81 19.18 -6.40 4.17
C TRP A 81 18.81 -7.83 3.85
N LEU A 82 19.81 -8.64 3.58
CA LEU A 82 19.66 -10.07 3.37
C LEU A 82 20.25 -10.85 4.54
N PHE A 83 19.39 -11.54 5.25
CA PHE A 83 19.72 -12.49 6.31
C PHE A 83 19.69 -13.90 5.74
N GLN A 84 20.72 -14.68 5.96
CA GLN A 84 20.83 -16.02 5.38
C GLN A 84 20.69 -17.10 6.43
N ALA A 85 19.75 -18.02 6.22
CA ALA A 85 19.68 -19.27 6.94
C ALA A 85 20.69 -20.26 6.36
N LYS A 86 21.09 -21.23 7.17
CA LYS A 86 22.11 -22.22 6.76
C LYS A 86 21.52 -23.18 5.71
N ASN A 87 22.14 -23.22 4.53
CA ASN A 87 21.80 -24.16 3.44
C ASN A 87 20.34 -24.13 3.02
N SER A 88 19.73 -22.96 2.94
CA SER A 88 18.33 -22.80 2.56
C SER A 88 18.18 -22.22 1.16
N ASP A 89 17.25 -22.76 0.38
CA ASP A 89 16.76 -22.21 -0.89
C ASP A 89 15.34 -21.64 -0.76
N HIS A 90 14.77 -21.60 0.46
CA HIS A 90 13.55 -20.90 0.81
C HIS A 90 13.84 -19.46 1.23
N ALA A 91 13.08 -18.53 0.72
CA ALA A 91 13.20 -17.11 1.06
C ALA A 91 11.85 -16.50 1.38
N VAL A 92 11.83 -15.61 2.38
CA VAL A 92 10.73 -14.68 2.60
C VAL A 92 11.19 -13.25 2.32
N ILE A 93 10.40 -12.52 1.54
CA ILE A 93 10.65 -11.11 1.22
C ILE A 93 9.63 -10.28 2.00
N PHE A 94 10.11 -9.40 2.89
CA PHE A 94 9.26 -8.48 3.65
C PHE A 94 9.01 -7.21 2.86
N VAL A 95 7.74 -6.84 2.70
CA VAL A 95 7.28 -5.68 1.93
C VAL A 95 6.53 -4.75 2.88
N HIS A 96 7.16 -3.63 3.23
CA HIS A 96 6.66 -2.69 4.23
C HIS A 96 5.46 -1.86 3.74
N SER A 97 4.75 -1.22 4.65
CA SER A 97 3.61 -0.34 4.39
C SER A 97 4.04 1.05 3.88
N TYR A 98 3.07 1.80 3.35
CA TYR A 98 3.23 3.22 3.03
C TYR A 98 3.81 4.03 4.20
N GLY A 99 4.80 4.87 3.90
CA GLY A 99 5.46 5.72 4.91
C GLY A 99 6.32 4.97 5.94
N SER A 100 6.60 3.67 5.71
CA SER A 100 7.48 2.84 6.53
C SER A 100 8.85 2.63 5.84
N ASN A 101 9.61 1.64 6.28
CA ASN A 101 10.88 1.21 5.71
C ASN A 101 11.06 -0.30 5.95
N ARG A 102 12.23 -0.88 5.56
CA ARG A 102 12.59 -2.29 5.72
C ARG A 102 12.37 -2.86 7.14
N LEU A 103 12.21 -1.99 8.13
CA LEU A 103 11.89 -2.35 9.51
C LEU A 103 10.45 -1.95 9.83
N GLN A 104 9.48 -2.65 9.23
CA GLN A 104 8.03 -2.38 9.35
C GLN A 104 7.58 -2.05 10.79
N PHE A 105 8.05 -2.82 11.76
CA PHE A 105 7.71 -2.70 13.19
C PHE A 105 8.89 -2.17 14.03
N GLY A 106 9.84 -1.44 13.43
CA GLY A 106 11.08 -1.07 14.12
C GLY A 106 11.82 -2.30 14.62
N ILE A 107 12.23 -2.29 15.90
CA ILE A 107 12.99 -3.40 16.50
C ILE A 107 12.23 -4.73 16.50
N LYS A 108 10.90 -4.74 16.58
CA LYS A 108 10.09 -5.96 16.54
C LYS A 108 10.16 -6.68 15.18
N THR A 109 10.53 -5.97 14.11
CA THR A 109 10.84 -6.61 12.82
C THR A 109 12.02 -7.57 12.94
N VAL A 110 13.00 -7.26 13.79
CA VAL A 110 14.16 -8.14 14.04
C VAL A 110 13.72 -9.43 14.72
N ASP A 111 12.73 -9.37 15.60
CA ASP A 111 12.18 -10.58 16.20
C ASP A 111 11.52 -11.48 15.14
N LEU A 112 10.72 -10.88 14.25
CA LEU A 112 10.10 -11.61 13.14
C LEU A 112 11.15 -12.23 12.21
N ILE A 113 12.21 -11.49 11.88
CA ILE A 113 13.35 -12.00 11.10
C ILE A 113 13.98 -13.22 11.77
N LYS A 114 14.23 -13.16 13.07
CA LYS A 114 14.81 -14.28 13.83
C LYS A 114 13.94 -15.54 13.79
N GLU A 115 12.62 -15.39 13.90
CA GLU A 115 11.69 -16.52 13.82
C GLU A 115 11.75 -17.20 12.44
N PHE A 116 11.76 -16.43 11.35
CA PHE A 116 11.93 -17.00 10.01
C PHE A 116 13.29 -17.67 9.79
N LEU A 117 14.38 -17.07 10.30
CA LEU A 117 15.71 -17.69 10.24
C LEU A 117 15.75 -19.01 11.02
N ASN A 118 15.10 -19.07 12.20
CA ASN A 118 15.02 -20.29 13.02
C ASN A 118 14.23 -21.40 12.30
N GLN A 119 13.28 -21.04 11.44
CA GLN A 119 12.52 -21.97 10.60
C GLN A 119 13.23 -22.29 9.27
N GLY A 120 14.47 -21.82 9.10
CA GLY A 120 15.27 -22.13 7.92
C GLY A 120 15.00 -21.26 6.68
N TYR A 121 14.31 -20.14 6.81
CA TYR A 121 14.09 -19.22 5.69
C TYR A 121 15.16 -18.15 5.62
N ASN A 122 15.72 -17.90 4.43
CA ASN A 122 16.41 -16.65 4.16
C ASN A 122 15.40 -15.51 4.27
N VAL A 123 15.80 -14.39 4.88
CA VAL A 123 14.92 -13.22 4.99
C VAL A 123 15.51 -12.06 4.23
N PHE A 124 14.76 -11.53 3.28
CA PHE A 124 15.11 -10.30 2.57
C PHE A 124 14.12 -9.20 2.92
N THR A 125 14.62 -8.16 3.56
CA THR A 125 13.82 -6.97 3.85
C THR A 125 14.44 -5.77 3.12
N PHE A 126 13.62 -4.96 2.45
CA PHE A 126 14.12 -3.87 1.62
C PHE A 126 13.21 -2.65 1.71
N ASP A 127 13.77 -1.50 1.41
CA ASP A 127 13.01 -0.27 1.27
C ASP A 127 12.47 -0.17 -0.16
N GLN A 128 11.18 -0.02 -0.31
CA GLN A 128 10.55 0.28 -1.59
C GLN A 128 10.98 1.69 -2.06
N ARG A 129 10.62 2.05 -3.30
CA ARG A 129 10.87 3.41 -3.81
C ARG A 129 10.41 4.49 -2.83
N ASN A 130 11.14 5.59 -2.79
CA ASN A 130 10.86 6.71 -1.89
C ASN A 130 10.77 6.35 -0.39
N SER A 131 11.42 5.28 0.05
CA SER A 131 11.39 4.85 1.45
C SER A 131 12.80 4.58 1.96
N GLY A 132 13.02 4.75 3.27
CA GLY A 132 14.29 4.49 3.93
C GLY A 132 15.49 5.05 3.17
N GLU A 133 16.41 4.16 2.76
CA GLU A 133 17.61 4.49 2.01
C GLU A 133 17.49 4.28 0.49
N SER A 134 16.34 3.74 0.02
CA SER A 134 16.10 3.52 -1.42
C SER A 134 15.93 4.82 -2.19
N GLY A 135 16.21 4.76 -3.48
CA GLY A 135 15.98 5.85 -4.44
C GLY A 135 14.48 6.10 -4.67
N GLY A 136 14.20 6.92 -5.68
CA GLY A 136 12.85 7.36 -6.00
C GLY A 136 12.43 8.61 -5.22
N LYS A 137 11.35 9.24 -5.68
CA LYS A 137 10.80 10.47 -5.10
C LYS A 137 9.32 10.36 -4.79
N ASP A 138 8.64 9.40 -5.43
CA ASP A 138 7.21 9.22 -5.39
C ASP A 138 6.87 7.88 -4.75
N THR A 139 5.71 7.81 -4.10
CA THR A 139 5.07 6.57 -3.70
C THR A 139 3.66 6.52 -4.29
N THR A 140 3.21 5.34 -4.67
CA THR A 140 1.98 5.13 -5.45
C THR A 140 1.04 4.10 -4.80
N PHE A 141 1.16 3.94 -3.49
CA PHE A 141 0.29 3.08 -2.67
C PHE A 141 0.26 1.60 -3.10
N GLY A 142 1.30 1.11 -3.75
CA GLY A 142 1.43 -0.27 -4.21
C GLY A 142 1.49 -0.41 -5.74
N TYR A 143 1.09 0.61 -6.51
CA TYR A 143 1.03 0.52 -7.98
C TYR A 143 2.40 0.33 -8.61
N TYR A 144 3.32 1.28 -8.43
CA TYR A 144 4.70 1.10 -8.90
C TYR A 144 5.56 0.34 -7.88
N GLU A 145 5.17 0.28 -6.61
CA GLU A 145 5.88 -0.52 -5.61
C GLU A 145 5.82 -2.02 -5.92
N LYS A 146 4.80 -2.53 -6.65
CA LYS A 146 4.80 -3.91 -7.15
C LYS A 146 6.02 -4.22 -8.02
N GLU A 147 6.53 -3.25 -8.80
CA GLU A 147 7.73 -3.40 -9.60
C GLU A 147 9.00 -3.52 -8.72
N ASP A 148 9.02 -2.82 -7.58
CA ASP A 148 10.10 -2.95 -6.61
C ASP A 148 10.10 -4.33 -5.97
N VAL A 149 8.90 -4.88 -5.68
CA VAL A 149 8.73 -6.27 -5.21
C VAL A 149 9.19 -7.26 -6.28
N GLN A 150 8.84 -7.06 -7.56
CA GLN A 150 9.31 -7.90 -8.67
C GLN A 150 10.84 -7.86 -8.82
N ALA A 151 11.45 -6.69 -8.62
CA ALA A 151 12.90 -6.56 -8.60
C ALA A 151 13.53 -7.33 -7.42
N ALA A 152 12.90 -7.30 -6.24
CA ALA A 152 13.31 -8.06 -5.07
C ALA A 152 13.18 -9.59 -5.30
N ILE A 153 12.10 -10.05 -5.92
CA ILE A 153 11.93 -11.45 -6.33
C ILE A 153 13.06 -11.86 -7.28
N SER A 154 13.31 -11.05 -8.31
CA SER A 154 14.38 -11.32 -9.30
C SER A 154 15.75 -11.37 -8.65
N TYR A 155 15.99 -10.48 -7.68
CA TYR A 155 17.24 -10.48 -6.90
C TYR A 155 17.38 -11.79 -6.10
N MET A 156 16.35 -12.21 -5.35
CA MET A 156 16.39 -13.43 -4.54
C MET A 156 16.56 -14.69 -5.39
N ASN A 157 15.90 -14.77 -6.56
CA ASN A 157 16.14 -15.83 -7.53
C ASN A 157 17.62 -15.88 -7.97
N SER A 158 18.24 -14.71 -8.21
CA SER A 158 19.67 -14.63 -8.57
C SER A 158 20.62 -15.06 -7.45
N GLN A 159 20.16 -15.01 -6.19
CA GLN A 159 20.89 -15.50 -5.03
C GLN A 159 20.69 -17.02 -4.79
N GLY A 160 19.93 -17.71 -5.62
CA GLY A 160 19.71 -19.16 -5.56
C GLY A 160 18.46 -19.58 -4.80
N SER A 161 17.58 -18.65 -4.41
CA SER A 161 16.29 -19.00 -3.81
C SER A 161 15.40 -19.66 -4.88
N LYS A 162 14.88 -20.85 -4.59
CA LYS A 162 13.94 -21.57 -5.43
C LYS A 162 12.50 -21.39 -5.00
N HIS A 163 12.31 -21.19 -3.71
CA HIS A 163 11.01 -21.03 -3.07
C HIS A 163 10.90 -19.64 -2.49
N ILE A 164 9.95 -18.85 -2.98
CA ILE A 164 9.77 -17.46 -2.56
C ILE A 164 8.38 -17.26 -1.98
N THR A 165 8.36 -16.79 -0.74
CA THR A 165 7.18 -16.25 -0.06
C THR A 165 7.29 -14.73 0.01
N LEU A 166 6.22 -14.01 -0.34
CA LEU A 166 6.10 -12.59 -0.06
C LEU A 166 5.33 -12.39 1.26
N MET A 167 5.83 -11.54 2.12
CA MET A 167 5.14 -11.14 3.34
C MET A 167 4.98 -9.62 3.35
N GLY A 168 3.78 -9.17 3.05
CA GLY A 168 3.47 -7.75 2.91
C GLY A 168 2.57 -7.21 4.01
N PHE A 169 2.71 -5.90 4.26
CA PHE A 169 1.98 -5.19 5.31
C PHE A 169 1.26 -3.99 4.72
N SER A 170 -0.05 -3.87 4.94
CA SER A 170 -0.89 -2.78 4.45
C SER A 170 -0.76 -2.60 2.92
N THR A 171 -0.35 -1.43 2.41
CA THR A 171 -0.09 -1.22 0.98
C THR A 171 0.98 -2.15 0.43
N GLY A 172 1.96 -2.56 1.25
CA GLY A 172 2.96 -3.58 0.89
C GLY A 172 2.34 -4.96 0.73
N ALA A 173 1.27 -5.28 1.47
CA ALA A 173 0.50 -6.51 1.28
C ALA A 173 -0.20 -6.53 -0.08
N SER A 174 -0.83 -5.41 -0.44
CA SER A 174 -1.47 -5.26 -1.76
C SER A 174 -0.44 -5.30 -2.89
N ALA A 175 0.72 -4.62 -2.73
CA ALA A 175 1.82 -4.69 -3.69
C ALA A 175 2.36 -6.13 -3.86
N SER A 176 2.41 -6.91 -2.77
CA SER A 176 2.81 -8.31 -2.80
C SER A 176 1.83 -9.18 -3.59
N ILE A 177 0.53 -9.00 -3.41
CA ILE A 177 -0.50 -9.70 -4.20
C ILE A 177 -0.38 -9.33 -5.68
N LEU A 178 -0.23 -8.04 -5.99
CA LEU A 178 -0.05 -7.54 -7.36
C LEU A 178 1.19 -8.14 -8.03
N ALA A 179 2.34 -8.14 -7.32
CA ALA A 179 3.58 -8.70 -7.85
C ALA A 179 3.51 -10.21 -8.05
N ALA A 180 2.88 -10.93 -7.12
CA ALA A 180 2.72 -12.38 -7.20
C ALA A 180 1.81 -12.80 -8.36
N ALA A 181 0.75 -12.04 -8.65
CA ALA A 181 -0.13 -12.31 -9.80
C ALA A 181 0.62 -12.26 -11.14
N GLU A 182 1.70 -11.49 -11.22
CA GLU A 182 2.54 -11.35 -12.41
C GLU A 182 3.81 -12.24 -12.39
N SER A 183 4.07 -12.97 -11.28
CA SER A 183 5.30 -13.75 -11.11
C SER A 183 5.02 -15.23 -10.86
N LYS A 184 5.62 -16.10 -11.70
CA LYS A 184 5.59 -17.56 -11.50
C LYS A 184 6.58 -18.07 -10.46
N SER A 185 7.44 -17.21 -9.93
CA SER A 185 8.47 -17.56 -8.95
C SER A 185 8.00 -17.35 -7.50
N VAL A 186 6.73 -16.97 -7.30
CA VAL A 186 6.16 -16.76 -5.96
C VAL A 186 5.23 -17.92 -5.65
N ASP A 187 5.57 -18.68 -4.63
CA ASP A 187 4.78 -19.83 -4.17
C ASP A 187 3.67 -19.43 -3.21
N ALA A 188 3.93 -18.41 -2.38
CA ALA A 188 3.00 -17.97 -1.35
C ALA A 188 3.05 -16.46 -1.10
N VAL A 189 1.90 -15.91 -0.68
CA VAL A 189 1.77 -14.54 -0.19
C VAL A 189 1.12 -14.55 1.19
N ILE A 190 1.76 -13.90 2.16
CA ILE A 190 1.19 -13.58 3.47
C ILE A 190 0.89 -12.08 3.44
N ALA A 191 -0.39 -11.73 3.42
CA ALA A 191 -0.86 -10.37 3.26
C ALA A 191 -1.57 -9.89 4.54
N ASP A 192 -0.90 -9.03 5.31
CA ASP A 192 -1.45 -8.45 6.53
C ASP A 192 -2.06 -7.08 6.22
N SER A 193 -3.37 -6.96 6.36
CA SER A 193 -4.17 -5.74 6.14
C SER A 193 -4.10 -5.19 4.70
N PRO A 194 -4.25 -6.00 3.63
CA PRO A 194 -4.27 -5.50 2.26
C PRO A 194 -5.56 -4.70 1.99
N TYR A 195 -5.49 -3.71 1.10
CA TYR A 195 -6.69 -3.20 0.43
C TYR A 195 -7.06 -4.12 -0.73
N ALA A 196 -8.35 -4.18 -1.08
CA ALA A 196 -8.86 -4.94 -2.23
C ALA A 196 -8.87 -4.08 -3.50
N ASP A 197 -9.44 -2.88 -3.42
CA ASP A 197 -9.55 -1.90 -4.50
C ASP A 197 -8.80 -0.62 -4.12
N LEU A 198 -7.88 -0.16 -4.98
CA LEU A 198 -7.07 1.04 -4.70
C LEU A 198 -7.91 2.31 -4.67
N LYS A 199 -8.89 2.43 -5.55
CA LYS A 199 -9.70 3.65 -5.66
C LYS A 199 -10.59 3.84 -4.43
N ASP A 200 -11.15 2.76 -3.93
CA ASP A 200 -11.97 2.79 -2.71
C ASP A 200 -11.09 2.99 -1.47
N TYR A 201 -9.94 2.31 -1.39
CA TYR A 201 -8.95 2.56 -0.36
C TYR A 201 -8.54 4.04 -0.28
N LEU A 202 -8.21 4.68 -1.40
CA LEU A 202 -7.81 6.08 -1.40
C LEU A 202 -8.95 6.98 -0.88
N LYS A 203 -10.20 6.75 -1.29
CA LYS A 203 -11.35 7.55 -0.82
C LYS A 203 -11.63 7.36 0.67
N GLU A 204 -11.57 6.13 1.16
CA GLU A 204 -11.89 5.79 2.55
C GLU A 204 -10.79 6.25 3.51
N SER A 205 -9.53 6.01 3.15
CA SER A 205 -8.37 6.36 3.98
C SER A 205 -8.14 7.86 4.11
N LEU A 206 -8.62 8.67 3.15
CA LEU A 206 -8.51 10.13 3.21
C LEU A 206 -9.17 10.73 4.45
N ASN A 207 -10.21 10.10 5.01
CA ASN A 207 -10.80 10.52 6.29
C ASN A 207 -9.80 10.44 7.46
N GLY A 208 -8.88 9.49 7.43
CA GLY A 208 -7.82 9.34 8.42
C GLY A 208 -6.57 10.19 8.14
N TRP A 209 -6.34 10.55 6.87
CA TRP A 209 -5.16 11.31 6.44
C TRP A 209 -5.37 12.82 6.37
N THR A 210 -6.63 13.27 6.43
CA THR A 210 -6.97 14.69 6.35
C THR A 210 -8.03 15.03 7.39
N ASN A 211 -8.06 16.31 7.77
CA ASN A 211 -9.14 16.89 8.58
C ASN A 211 -10.15 17.63 7.70
N TYR A 212 -10.17 17.37 6.38
CA TYR A 212 -11.09 18.01 5.47
C TYR A 212 -12.45 17.29 5.47
N PRO A 213 -13.54 18.00 5.13
CA PRO A 213 -14.83 17.37 4.88
C PRO A 213 -14.71 16.30 3.79
N ALA A 214 -15.36 15.15 3.99
CA ALA A 214 -15.29 14.05 3.00
C ALA A 214 -15.72 14.51 1.60
N PHE A 215 -16.80 15.28 1.51
CA PHE A 215 -17.19 15.93 0.26
C PHE A 215 -16.79 17.41 0.26
N PRO A 216 -16.14 17.91 -0.81
CA PRO A 216 -15.76 17.22 -2.04
C PRO A 216 -14.36 16.59 -2.01
N PHE A 217 -13.63 16.68 -0.87
CA PHE A 217 -12.18 16.45 -0.84
C PHE A 217 -11.77 15.01 -1.08
N ASN A 218 -12.50 14.01 -0.56
CA ASN A 218 -12.11 12.61 -0.79
C ASN A 218 -12.10 12.26 -2.29
N GLN A 219 -13.09 12.74 -3.04
CA GLN A 219 -13.18 12.52 -4.48
C GLN A 219 -12.10 13.29 -5.26
N THR A 220 -11.91 14.56 -4.91
CA THR A 220 -10.98 15.42 -5.66
C THR A 220 -9.52 15.13 -5.35
N ILE A 221 -9.18 14.75 -4.10
CA ILE A 221 -7.82 14.33 -3.73
C ILE A 221 -7.51 12.95 -4.33
N SER A 222 -8.43 11.96 -4.23
CA SER A 222 -8.25 10.65 -4.84
C SER A 222 -8.01 10.77 -6.35
N TYR A 223 -8.83 11.56 -7.04
CA TYR A 223 -8.65 11.84 -8.47
C TYR A 223 -7.32 12.55 -8.78
N ALA A 224 -6.93 13.51 -7.94
CA ALA A 224 -5.66 14.21 -8.12
C ALA A 224 -4.44 13.29 -7.89
N ILE A 225 -4.52 12.31 -6.95
CA ILE A 225 -3.52 11.26 -6.75
C ILE A 225 -3.40 10.39 -8.01
N GLU A 226 -4.52 9.93 -8.54
CA GLU A 226 -4.58 9.09 -9.74
C GLU A 226 -3.91 9.79 -10.94
N VAL A 227 -4.28 11.06 -11.19
CA VAL A 227 -3.72 11.84 -12.30
C VAL A 227 -2.24 12.20 -12.09
N ALA A 228 -1.89 12.75 -10.91
CA ALA A 228 -0.53 13.20 -10.64
C ALA A 228 0.47 12.03 -10.51
N GLY A 229 0.02 10.90 -9.94
CA GLY A 229 0.82 9.67 -9.82
C GLY A 229 0.82 8.82 -11.09
N SER A 230 0.05 9.18 -12.12
CA SER A 230 -0.17 8.35 -13.32
C SER A 230 -0.56 6.90 -12.97
N ILE A 231 -1.45 6.76 -11.97
CA ILE A 231 -1.83 5.48 -11.39
C ILE A 231 -3.05 4.93 -12.15
N ASP A 232 -2.93 3.73 -12.68
CA ASP A 232 -4.08 2.94 -13.15
C ASP A 232 -4.69 2.20 -11.95
N THR A 233 -5.71 2.80 -11.35
CA THR A 233 -6.35 2.25 -10.14
C THR A 233 -6.99 0.88 -10.37
N VAL A 234 -7.39 0.54 -11.59
CA VAL A 234 -7.96 -0.78 -11.91
C VAL A 234 -6.87 -1.86 -11.84
N ASN A 235 -5.74 -1.63 -12.50
CA ASN A 235 -4.59 -2.54 -12.51
C ASN A 235 -3.75 -2.46 -11.21
N ALA A 236 -4.01 -1.48 -10.36
CA ALA A 236 -3.44 -1.34 -9.03
C ALA A 236 -4.28 -2.01 -7.93
N SER A 237 -5.42 -2.61 -8.30
CA SER A 237 -6.35 -3.23 -7.35
C SER A 237 -6.17 -4.74 -7.31
N PRO A 238 -5.72 -5.33 -6.16
CA PRO A 238 -5.55 -6.78 -6.01
C PRO A 238 -6.77 -7.58 -6.45
N ILE A 239 -7.97 -7.09 -6.15
CA ILE A 239 -9.21 -7.76 -6.52
C ILE A 239 -9.36 -7.98 -8.03
N ASN A 240 -8.75 -7.13 -8.86
CA ASN A 240 -8.87 -7.19 -10.31
C ASN A 240 -7.81 -8.08 -10.99
N VAL A 241 -6.66 -8.29 -10.35
CA VAL A 241 -5.55 -9.06 -10.93
C VAL A 241 -5.53 -10.53 -10.54
N LEU A 242 -6.28 -10.91 -9.52
CA LEU A 242 -6.42 -12.31 -9.11
C LEU A 242 -7.17 -13.10 -10.18
N THR A 243 -6.46 -14.06 -10.82
CA THR A 243 -6.97 -14.94 -11.87
C THR A 243 -6.69 -16.41 -11.56
N ALA A 244 -7.35 -17.32 -12.26
CA ALA A 244 -7.18 -18.76 -12.07
C ALA A 244 -5.90 -19.35 -12.70
N GLU A 245 -5.17 -18.57 -13.52
CA GLU A 245 -4.07 -19.15 -14.33
C GLU A 245 -2.84 -19.54 -13.50
N ASN A 246 -2.53 -18.80 -12.44
CA ASN A 246 -1.40 -19.12 -11.56
C ASN A 246 -1.57 -18.42 -10.19
N PRO A 247 -2.58 -18.79 -9.39
CA PRO A 247 -2.78 -18.14 -8.12
C PRO A 247 -1.73 -18.66 -7.10
N PRO A 248 -0.92 -17.78 -6.47
CA PRO A 248 -0.05 -18.21 -5.38
C PRO A 248 -0.89 -18.65 -4.18
N ASN A 249 -0.34 -19.46 -3.27
CA ASN A 249 -1.03 -19.69 -2.00
C ASN A 249 -1.14 -18.37 -1.23
N LEU A 250 -2.30 -18.09 -0.63
CA LEU A 250 -2.59 -16.78 -0.03
C LEU A 250 -3.08 -16.92 1.40
N LEU A 251 -2.33 -16.40 2.36
CA LEU A 251 -2.78 -16.17 3.73
C LEU A 251 -3.12 -14.69 3.91
N LEU A 252 -4.38 -14.39 4.13
CA LEU A 252 -4.86 -13.06 4.50
C LEU A 252 -4.94 -12.97 6.03
N ILE A 253 -4.36 -11.92 6.60
CA ILE A 253 -4.46 -11.58 8.02
C ILE A 253 -5.04 -10.17 8.10
N HIS A 254 -6.04 -9.92 8.98
CA HIS A 254 -6.61 -8.58 9.08
C HIS A 254 -7.23 -8.32 10.45
N GLY A 255 -6.92 -7.17 11.02
CA GLY A 255 -7.47 -6.73 12.29
C GLY A 255 -8.89 -6.17 12.16
N SER A 256 -9.82 -6.61 13.01
CA SER A 256 -11.19 -6.08 13.02
C SER A 256 -11.27 -4.63 13.49
N GLY A 257 -10.23 -4.11 14.14
CA GLY A 257 -10.12 -2.71 14.56
C GLY A 257 -9.40 -1.80 13.55
N ASP A 258 -9.11 -2.29 12.34
CA ASP A 258 -8.45 -1.49 11.32
C ASP A 258 -9.38 -0.38 10.79
N LYS A 259 -8.99 0.86 11.09
CA LYS A 259 -9.73 2.07 10.67
C LYS A 259 -9.18 2.70 9.40
N LEU A 260 -8.03 2.22 8.93
CA LEU A 260 -7.40 2.72 7.71
C LEU A 260 -7.83 1.90 6.50
N ILE A 261 -7.78 0.58 6.63
CA ILE A 261 -8.26 -0.38 5.64
C ILE A 261 -9.26 -1.29 6.35
N PRO A 262 -10.58 -1.11 6.13
CA PRO A 262 -11.58 -1.97 6.76
C PRO A 262 -11.36 -3.45 6.44
N VAL A 263 -11.65 -4.34 7.41
CA VAL A 263 -11.45 -5.79 7.30
C VAL A 263 -12.24 -6.42 6.15
N GLU A 264 -13.28 -5.75 5.68
CA GLU A 264 -14.10 -6.09 4.52
C GLU A 264 -13.26 -6.27 3.26
N ASN A 265 -12.17 -5.52 3.12
CA ASN A 265 -11.21 -5.66 2.01
C ASN A 265 -10.62 -7.08 1.95
N SER A 266 -10.16 -7.63 3.07
CA SER A 266 -9.66 -9.01 3.12
C SER A 266 -10.76 -10.05 2.97
N ILE A 267 -11.98 -9.77 3.44
CA ILE A 267 -13.13 -10.67 3.23
C ILE A 267 -13.45 -10.77 1.73
N GLU A 268 -13.47 -9.66 1.03
CA GLU A 268 -13.74 -9.62 -0.42
C GLU A 268 -12.63 -10.35 -1.21
N LEU A 269 -11.35 -10.08 -0.89
CA LEU A 269 -10.23 -10.78 -1.48
C LEU A 269 -10.30 -12.29 -1.22
N PHE A 270 -10.61 -12.71 0.00
CA PHE A 270 -10.73 -14.11 0.37
C PHE A 270 -11.86 -14.81 -0.39
N GLN A 271 -13.03 -14.17 -0.50
CA GLN A 271 -14.16 -14.72 -1.25
C GLN A 271 -13.82 -14.91 -2.72
N LYS A 272 -13.22 -13.90 -3.35
CA LYS A 272 -12.82 -14.00 -4.75
C LYS A 272 -11.73 -15.05 -4.96
N TYR A 273 -10.70 -15.04 -4.13
CA TYR A 273 -9.57 -15.95 -4.28
C TYR A 273 -9.96 -17.40 -4.02
N SER A 274 -10.78 -17.67 -3.00
CA SER A 274 -11.27 -19.02 -2.69
C SER A 274 -12.10 -19.63 -3.81
N ALA A 275 -12.77 -18.80 -4.63
CA ALA A 275 -13.46 -19.25 -5.83
C ALA A 275 -12.50 -19.66 -6.96
N LEU A 276 -11.28 -19.14 -6.97
CA LEU A 276 -10.23 -19.46 -7.95
C LEU A 276 -9.35 -20.63 -7.49
N ASN A 277 -9.01 -20.67 -6.22
CA ASN A 277 -8.13 -21.66 -5.58
C ASN A 277 -8.58 -21.94 -4.14
N SER A 278 -9.54 -22.83 -3.95
CA SER A 278 -10.12 -23.09 -2.64
C SER A 278 -9.15 -23.72 -1.62
N SER A 279 -8.14 -24.45 -2.09
CA SER A 279 -7.13 -25.08 -1.23
C SER A 279 -5.96 -24.17 -0.87
N GLY A 280 -5.75 -23.10 -1.64
CA GLY A 280 -4.63 -22.18 -1.47
C GLY A 280 -4.97 -20.87 -0.75
N ALA A 281 -6.22 -20.70 -0.27
CA ALA A 281 -6.68 -19.49 0.40
C ALA A 281 -6.95 -19.74 1.88
N GLU A 282 -6.35 -18.91 2.73
CA GLU A 282 -6.63 -18.87 4.17
C GLU A 282 -6.89 -17.42 4.61
N PHE A 283 -7.80 -17.25 5.59
CA PHE A 283 -8.08 -15.94 6.17
C PHE A 283 -8.15 -16.01 7.69
N TRP A 284 -7.40 -15.16 8.34
CA TRP A 284 -7.43 -14.98 9.78
C TRP A 284 -7.79 -13.54 10.15
N ARG A 285 -8.98 -13.37 10.71
CA ARG A 285 -9.40 -12.12 11.32
C ARG A 285 -8.91 -12.05 12.76
N THR A 286 -8.12 -11.01 13.09
CA THR A 286 -7.67 -10.76 14.46
C THR A 286 -8.60 -9.77 15.15
N GLU A 287 -8.88 -9.99 16.44
CA GLU A 287 -9.79 -9.12 17.20
C GLU A 287 -9.09 -7.81 17.59
N ASP A 288 -9.75 -6.68 17.30
CA ASP A 288 -9.32 -5.32 17.68
C ASP A 288 -7.85 -4.95 17.32
N ALA A 289 -7.20 -5.65 16.42
CA ALA A 289 -5.94 -5.21 15.86
C ALA A 289 -6.20 -4.09 14.85
N GLY A 290 -5.31 -3.10 14.80
CA GLY A 290 -5.33 -2.03 13.80
C GLY A 290 -4.64 -2.45 12.50
N ASN A 291 -4.40 -1.47 11.61
CA ASN A 291 -3.72 -1.72 10.34
C ASN A 291 -2.34 -2.32 10.54
N ALA A 292 -2.12 -3.52 10.01
CA ALA A 292 -0.88 -4.29 10.08
C ALA A 292 -0.29 -4.42 11.50
N THR A 293 -1.12 -4.47 12.56
CA THR A 293 -0.65 -4.61 13.95
C THR A 293 -0.96 -5.98 14.55
N SER A 294 -1.45 -6.93 13.74
CA SER A 294 -1.78 -8.28 14.18
C SER A 294 -0.57 -9.02 14.77
N PHE A 295 0.61 -8.89 14.16
CA PHE A 295 1.86 -9.43 14.68
C PHE A 295 2.21 -8.88 16.07
N GLU A 296 2.09 -7.57 16.26
CA GLU A 296 2.44 -6.94 17.54
C GLU A 296 1.48 -7.32 18.67
N LYS A 297 0.19 -7.54 18.33
CA LYS A 297 -0.86 -7.85 19.31
C LYS A 297 -0.94 -9.33 19.64
N TYR A 298 -0.69 -10.21 18.68
CA TYR A 298 -0.91 -11.66 18.78
C TYR A 298 0.31 -12.46 18.33
N LYS A 299 1.52 -12.05 18.76
CA LYS A 299 2.81 -12.57 18.24
C LYS A 299 2.83 -14.09 18.09
N ASP A 300 2.53 -14.83 19.16
CA ASP A 300 2.67 -16.30 19.17
C ASP A 300 1.66 -16.97 18.24
N GLU A 301 0.41 -16.53 18.26
CA GLU A 301 -0.63 -17.04 17.36
C GLU A 301 -0.34 -16.66 15.91
N TYR A 302 0.13 -15.43 15.67
CA TYR A 302 0.54 -14.95 14.35
C TYR A 302 1.61 -15.86 13.74
N LEU A 303 2.68 -16.10 14.48
CA LEU A 303 3.78 -16.98 14.04
C LEU A 303 3.29 -18.42 13.82
N SER A 304 2.50 -18.96 14.75
CA SER A 304 1.93 -20.30 14.62
C SER A 304 1.09 -20.45 13.33
N ARG A 305 0.23 -19.47 13.02
CA ARG A 305 -0.60 -19.51 11.79
C ARG A 305 0.23 -19.36 10.54
N VAL A 306 1.18 -18.41 10.55
CA VAL A 306 2.08 -18.19 9.40
C VAL A 306 2.88 -19.46 9.09
N PHE A 307 3.51 -20.08 10.09
CA PHE A 307 4.30 -21.29 9.83
C PHE A 307 3.44 -22.50 9.51
N THR A 308 2.26 -22.66 10.14
CA THR A 308 1.31 -23.71 9.75
C THR A 308 0.86 -23.58 8.29
N PHE A 309 0.65 -22.36 7.80
CA PHE A 309 0.35 -22.10 6.40
C PHE A 309 1.54 -22.45 5.50
N LEU A 310 2.76 -22.03 5.87
CA LEU A 310 3.96 -22.33 5.10
C LEU A 310 4.29 -23.82 5.06
N ASP A 311 4.05 -24.56 6.13
CA ASP A 311 4.21 -26.03 6.17
C ASP A 311 3.28 -26.76 5.21
N LYS A 312 2.08 -26.19 4.93
CA LYS A 312 1.17 -26.72 3.89
C LYS A 312 1.66 -26.41 2.48
N VAL A 313 2.27 -25.22 2.28
CA VAL A 313 2.83 -24.81 0.99
C VAL A 313 4.10 -25.59 0.67
N TYR A 314 4.92 -25.85 1.68
CA TYR A 314 6.21 -26.53 1.59
C TYR A 314 6.23 -27.78 2.47
N PRO A 315 5.49 -28.85 2.13
CA PRO A 315 5.47 -30.06 2.92
C PRO A 315 6.88 -30.64 2.99
N GLN A 316 7.31 -30.98 4.21
CA GLN A 316 8.58 -31.69 4.40
C GLN A 316 8.43 -33.11 3.81
N GLU A 317 9.36 -33.51 2.96
CA GLU A 317 9.43 -34.89 2.43
C GLU A 317 9.75 -35.93 3.52
#